data_0cb0ae6f0a677c98468b1450948a5ee4
#
_entry.id   0cb0ae6f0a677c98468b1450948a5ee4
#
_cell.length_a   1.000
_cell.length_b   1.000
_cell.length_c   1.000
_cell.angle_alpha   90.00
_cell.angle_beta   90.00
_cell.angle_gamma   90.00
#
_symmetry.space_group_name_H-M   'P 1'
#
loop_
_entity.id
_entity.type
_entity.pdbx_description
1 polymer ?
#
loop_
_entity_poly.entity_id
_entity_poly.type
_entity_poly.pdbx_seq_one_letter_code
_entity_poly.pdbx_strand_id
1 'polypeptide(L)'
;MQNTETRGRLLALFTVIIWGTTFVSTKVLLTGFTPLEILFFRFVLGLVFLFVLCPHKLPKRTFDQEKTLAAAGLCGICLYYLLENIALTYTMASNVGVIICVAPFFTALVNHLFMKQREPIRRNFFIGFLVSMAGICLISFNGTSLHFSPVGDLLSVLAAVVWSFYSNLVKKISSWGWNTILTTRRVFAYGILFMIPALGVLPFRLDLERLCNPVWLGNLLFLGLGASAICFVTWNGAVKLLGAVKTSVFIYLAPVVTVILSALILHETITPLAVAGTLLTL
;
A
#
# COMPACT_ATOMS: atom_id res chain seq x y z
N MET A 1 -24.60 -13.54 -3.50
CA MET A 1 -23.62 -12.76 -4.28
C MET A 1 -23.53 -11.31 -3.80
N GLN A 2 -24.62 -10.58 -3.61
CA GLN A 2 -24.63 -9.16 -3.21
C GLN A 2 -23.91 -8.90 -1.87
N ASN A 3 -24.11 -9.76 -0.86
CA ASN A 3 -23.45 -9.63 0.45
C ASN A 3 -21.91 -9.80 0.38
N THR A 4 -21.40 -10.64 -0.53
CA THR A 4 -19.97 -10.90 -0.71
C THR A 4 -19.26 -9.70 -1.34
N GLU A 5 -19.89 -9.08 -2.34
CA GLU A 5 -19.34 -7.88 -3.01
C GLU A 5 -19.33 -6.67 -2.06
N THR A 6 -20.41 -6.45 -1.31
CA THR A 6 -20.48 -5.40 -0.31
C THR A 6 -19.39 -5.56 0.76
N ARG A 7 -19.18 -6.79 1.25
CA ARG A 7 -18.10 -7.09 2.19
C ARG A 7 -16.73 -6.75 1.61
N GLY A 8 -16.48 -7.11 0.35
CA GLY A 8 -15.22 -6.79 -0.32
C GLY A 8 -14.98 -5.29 -0.44
N ARG A 9 -16.02 -4.51 -0.79
CA ARG A 9 -15.96 -3.04 -0.87
C ARG A 9 -15.68 -2.42 0.50
N LEU A 10 -16.33 -2.88 1.57
CA LEU A 10 -16.10 -2.39 2.93
C LEU A 10 -14.67 -2.66 3.40
N LEU A 11 -14.11 -3.85 3.10
CA LEU A 11 -12.73 -4.17 3.43
C LEU A 11 -11.73 -3.27 2.68
N ALA A 12 -11.96 -3.02 1.39
CA ALA A 12 -11.12 -2.11 0.60
C ALA A 12 -11.20 -0.67 1.12
N LEU A 13 -12.42 -0.17 1.40
CA LEU A 13 -12.64 1.18 1.93
C LEU A 13 -11.95 1.37 3.29
N PHE A 14 -12.15 0.42 4.21
CA PHE A 14 -11.49 0.45 5.52
C PHE A 14 -9.97 0.53 5.38
N THR A 15 -9.41 -0.29 4.48
CA THR A 15 -7.96 -0.31 4.23
C THR A 15 -7.46 1.04 3.72
N VAL A 16 -8.14 1.62 2.72
CA VAL A 16 -7.70 2.86 2.08
C VAL A 16 -7.83 4.06 3.01
N ILE A 17 -8.82 4.10 3.89
CA ILE A 17 -8.93 5.13 4.93
C ILE A 17 -7.68 5.12 5.83
N ILE A 18 -7.23 3.95 6.27
CA ILE A 18 -6.01 3.84 7.08
C ILE A 18 -4.78 4.18 6.24
N TRP A 19 -4.67 3.64 5.03
CA TRP A 19 -3.50 3.89 4.18
C TRP A 19 -3.35 5.35 3.75
N GLY A 20 -4.45 6.11 3.61
CA GLY A 20 -4.40 7.55 3.35
C GLY A 20 -3.65 8.35 4.41
N THR A 21 -3.47 7.81 5.63
CA THR A 21 -2.72 8.45 6.71
C THR A 21 -1.25 8.01 6.81
N THR A 22 -0.87 6.90 6.15
CA THR A 22 0.45 6.27 6.36
C THR A 22 1.62 7.10 5.86
N PHE A 23 1.44 7.88 4.80
CA PHE A 23 2.49 8.76 4.26
C PHE A 23 2.96 9.79 5.29
N VAL A 24 2.00 10.39 6.02
CA VAL A 24 2.30 11.35 7.10
C VAL A 24 3.03 10.64 8.24
N SER A 25 2.52 9.49 8.69
CA SER A 25 3.14 8.69 9.74
C SER A 25 4.57 8.27 9.39
N THR A 26 4.81 7.87 8.14
CA THR A 26 6.15 7.53 7.65
C THR A 26 7.07 8.77 7.64
N LYS A 27 6.57 9.94 7.20
CA LYS A 27 7.35 11.21 7.25
C LYS A 27 7.76 11.57 8.68
N VAL A 28 6.88 11.39 9.66
CA VAL A 28 7.22 11.61 11.08
C VAL A 28 8.32 10.64 11.51
N LEU A 29 8.27 9.38 11.14
CA LEU A 29 9.31 8.41 11.49
C LEU A 29 10.65 8.68 10.78
N LEU A 30 10.64 9.22 9.57
CA LEU A 30 11.87 9.58 8.85
C LEU A 30 12.69 10.68 9.54
N THR A 31 12.15 11.38 10.55
CA THR A 31 12.91 12.30 11.38
C THR A 31 13.88 11.60 12.34
N GLY A 32 13.69 10.32 12.64
CA GLY A 32 14.52 9.55 13.57
C GLY A 32 14.93 8.17 13.09
N PHE A 33 14.34 7.69 11.99
CA PHE A 33 14.61 6.36 11.43
C PHE A 33 14.92 6.45 9.95
N THR A 34 15.75 5.53 9.45
CA THR A 34 15.98 5.38 8.01
C THR A 34 14.79 4.68 7.33
N PRO A 35 14.61 4.84 6.01
CA PRO A 35 13.58 4.11 5.24
C PRO A 35 13.56 2.61 5.50
N LEU A 36 14.74 1.98 5.60
CA LEU A 36 14.87 0.54 5.82
C LEU A 36 14.51 0.14 7.26
N GLU A 37 14.87 0.95 8.25
CA GLU A 37 14.50 0.71 9.65
C GLU A 37 12.99 0.74 9.85
N ILE A 38 12.31 1.75 9.29
CA ILE A 38 10.84 1.84 9.33
C ILE A 38 10.23 0.59 8.70
N LEU A 39 10.72 0.20 7.53
CA LEU A 39 10.26 -0.97 6.80
C LEU A 39 10.43 -2.24 7.62
N PHE A 40 11.60 -2.45 8.19
CA PHE A 40 11.92 -3.64 8.98
C PHE A 40 11.05 -3.72 10.25
N PHE A 41 11.04 -2.66 11.06
CA PHE A 41 10.27 -2.67 12.32
C PHE A 41 8.77 -2.85 12.09
N ARG A 42 8.18 -2.13 11.12
CA ARG A 42 6.74 -2.25 10.87
C ARG A 42 6.32 -3.66 10.45
N PHE A 43 7.10 -4.33 9.60
CA PHE A 43 6.75 -5.67 9.13
C PHE A 43 7.12 -6.78 10.11
N VAL A 44 8.14 -6.61 10.94
CA VAL A 44 8.41 -7.51 12.07
C VAL A 44 7.27 -7.43 13.09
N LEU A 45 6.85 -6.24 13.50
CA LEU A 45 5.70 -6.05 14.39
C LEU A 45 4.43 -6.67 13.78
N GLY A 46 4.17 -6.40 12.51
CA GLY A 46 3.04 -6.97 11.79
C GLY A 46 3.09 -8.50 11.72
N LEU A 47 4.25 -9.08 11.46
CA LEU A 47 4.44 -10.54 11.41
C LEU A 47 4.18 -11.18 12.78
N VAL A 48 4.74 -10.63 13.85
CA VAL A 48 4.52 -11.10 15.23
C VAL A 48 3.02 -11.05 15.56
N PHE A 49 2.37 -9.94 15.27
CA PHE A 49 0.94 -9.79 15.51
C PHE A 49 0.10 -10.82 14.76
N LEU A 50 0.40 -11.08 13.47
CA LEU A 50 -0.29 -12.11 12.69
C LEU A 50 -0.02 -13.52 13.21
N PHE A 51 1.14 -13.79 13.80
CA PHE A 51 1.42 -15.07 14.47
C PHE A 51 0.57 -15.23 15.74
N VAL A 52 0.42 -14.18 16.53
CA VAL A 52 -0.44 -14.19 17.74
C VAL A 52 -1.90 -14.39 17.37
N LEU A 53 -2.38 -13.69 16.33
CA LEU A 53 -3.78 -13.81 15.88
C LEU A 53 -4.12 -15.19 15.30
N CYS A 54 -3.17 -15.83 14.61
CA CYS A 54 -3.43 -17.11 13.96
C CYS A 54 -2.16 -17.98 13.96
N PRO A 55 -1.89 -18.73 15.05
CA PRO A 55 -0.68 -19.56 15.18
C PRO A 55 -0.67 -20.80 14.30
N HIS A 56 -1.73 -21.07 13.57
CA HIS A 56 -1.88 -22.26 12.73
C HIS A 56 -0.86 -22.29 11.60
N LYS A 57 -0.54 -23.50 11.09
CA LYS A 57 0.36 -23.69 9.96
C LYS A 57 -0.42 -23.63 8.64
N LEU A 58 0.23 -23.12 7.58
CA LEU A 58 -0.30 -23.23 6.22
C LEU A 58 -0.35 -24.71 5.80
N PRO A 59 -1.32 -25.08 4.93
CA PRO A 59 -1.37 -26.41 4.31
C PRO A 59 -0.06 -26.77 3.59
N LYS A 60 0.13 -28.05 3.25
CA LYS A 60 1.23 -28.48 2.38
C LYS A 60 1.15 -27.72 1.04
N ARG A 61 2.30 -27.29 0.53
CA ARG A 61 2.43 -26.41 -0.64
C ARG A 61 3.32 -27.04 -1.68
N THR A 62 3.02 -26.78 -2.94
CA THR A 62 3.91 -27.07 -4.05
C THR A 62 5.02 -26.02 -4.12
N PHE A 63 6.10 -26.32 -4.81
CA PHE A 63 7.18 -25.38 -5.04
C PHE A 63 6.73 -24.12 -5.79
N ASP A 64 5.80 -24.23 -6.75
CA ASP A 64 5.24 -23.09 -7.49
C ASP A 64 4.36 -22.20 -6.62
N GLN A 65 3.64 -22.76 -5.68
CA GLN A 65 2.88 -22.00 -4.68
C GLN A 65 3.82 -21.23 -3.75
N GLU A 66 4.88 -21.86 -3.30
CA GLU A 66 5.88 -21.22 -2.43
C GLU A 66 6.61 -20.08 -3.18
N LYS A 67 7.02 -20.30 -4.44
CA LYS A 67 7.57 -19.23 -5.30
C LYS A 67 6.60 -18.04 -5.46
N THR A 68 5.31 -18.32 -5.61
CA THR A 68 4.29 -17.26 -5.75
C THR A 68 4.15 -16.44 -4.45
N LEU A 69 4.18 -17.11 -3.28
CA LEU A 69 4.18 -16.43 -1.98
C LEU A 69 5.46 -15.60 -1.78
N ALA A 70 6.62 -16.14 -2.16
CA ALA A 70 7.89 -15.44 -2.09
C ALA A 70 7.91 -14.21 -3.02
N ALA A 71 7.45 -14.34 -4.26
CA ALA A 71 7.33 -13.22 -5.20
C ALA A 71 6.38 -12.14 -4.68
N ALA A 72 5.26 -12.53 -4.03
CA ALA A 72 4.37 -11.57 -3.38
C ALA A 72 5.05 -10.86 -2.20
N GLY A 73 5.87 -11.56 -1.41
CA GLY A 73 6.67 -10.96 -0.34
C GLY A 73 7.71 -9.98 -0.86
N LEU A 74 8.43 -10.37 -1.93
CA LEU A 74 9.40 -9.50 -2.58
C LEU A 74 8.73 -8.21 -3.12
N CYS A 75 7.66 -8.35 -3.91
CA CYS A 75 7.01 -7.21 -4.53
C CYS A 75 6.26 -6.34 -3.50
N GLY A 76 5.35 -6.93 -2.73
CA GLY A 76 4.41 -6.16 -1.90
C GLY A 76 5.00 -5.68 -0.58
N ILE A 77 6.04 -6.33 -0.07
CA ILE A 77 6.59 -6.03 1.25
C ILE A 77 7.98 -5.40 1.15
N CYS A 78 8.90 -6.03 0.42
CA CYS A 78 10.27 -5.53 0.33
C CYS A 78 10.38 -4.36 -0.66
N LEU A 79 10.18 -4.61 -1.96
CA LEU A 79 10.46 -3.63 -3.01
C LEU A 79 9.50 -2.44 -2.97
N TYR A 80 8.19 -2.67 -2.85
CA TYR A 80 7.21 -1.57 -2.84
C TYR A 80 7.53 -0.55 -1.76
N TYR A 81 7.62 -1.00 -0.50
CA TYR A 81 7.85 -0.08 0.62
C TYR A 81 9.26 0.48 0.68
N LEU A 82 10.26 -0.25 0.18
CA LEU A 82 11.61 0.30 0.08
C LEU A 82 11.63 1.45 -0.93
N LEU A 83 11.04 1.29 -2.10
CA LEU A 83 10.93 2.33 -3.12
C LEU A 83 10.11 3.52 -2.61
N GLU A 84 8.95 3.28 -1.97
CA GLU A 84 8.08 4.31 -1.39
C GLU A 84 8.78 5.09 -0.28
N ASN A 85 9.37 4.41 0.69
CA ASN A 85 10.05 5.07 1.81
C ASN A 85 11.27 5.87 1.36
N ILE A 86 12.02 5.37 0.36
CA ILE A 86 13.12 6.12 -0.24
C ILE A 86 12.57 7.32 -1.03
N ALA A 87 11.50 7.16 -1.81
CA ALA A 87 10.87 8.27 -2.52
C ALA A 87 10.49 9.41 -1.58
N LEU A 88 9.94 9.08 -0.40
CA LEU A 88 9.57 10.05 0.63
C LEU A 88 10.75 10.85 1.20
N THR A 89 11.99 10.41 1.02
CA THR A 89 13.17 11.21 1.39
C THR A 89 13.50 12.28 0.33
N TYR A 90 13.08 12.08 -0.92
CA TYR A 90 13.36 12.99 -2.04
C TYR A 90 12.20 13.94 -2.36
N THR A 91 10.95 13.56 -2.03
CA THR A 91 9.77 14.33 -2.42
C THR A 91 8.73 14.41 -1.28
N MET A 92 7.68 15.19 -1.49
CA MET A 92 6.61 15.39 -0.53
C MET A 92 5.69 14.16 -0.46
N ALA A 93 5.10 13.92 0.71
CA ALA A 93 4.13 12.84 0.90
C ALA A 93 2.92 12.97 -0.05
N SER A 94 2.48 14.19 -0.33
CA SER A 94 1.42 14.48 -1.30
C SER A 94 1.78 14.01 -2.72
N ASN A 95 3.02 14.29 -3.19
CA ASN A 95 3.46 13.86 -4.51
C ASN A 95 3.51 12.32 -4.63
N VAL A 96 4.09 11.65 -3.62
CA VAL A 96 4.11 10.17 -3.58
C VAL A 96 2.69 9.61 -3.61
N GLY A 97 1.78 10.15 -2.79
CA GLY A 97 0.38 9.73 -2.73
C GLY A 97 -0.35 9.87 -4.07
N VAL A 98 -0.10 10.96 -4.82
CA VAL A 98 -0.65 11.18 -6.16
C VAL A 98 -0.11 10.17 -7.16
N ILE A 99 1.21 10.01 -7.21
CA ILE A 99 1.85 9.14 -8.20
C ILE A 99 1.45 7.66 -7.96
N ILE A 100 1.35 7.22 -6.70
CA ILE A 100 0.91 5.86 -6.37
C ILE A 100 -0.52 5.59 -6.85
N CYS A 101 -1.36 6.61 -7.00
CA CYS A 101 -2.70 6.45 -7.58
C CYS A 101 -2.70 5.99 -9.05
N VAL A 102 -1.55 5.93 -9.71
CA VAL A 102 -1.40 5.26 -11.02
C VAL A 102 -1.45 3.72 -10.89
N ALA A 103 -1.31 3.16 -9.68
CA ALA A 103 -1.27 1.71 -9.46
C ALA A 103 -2.47 0.91 -10.02
N PRO A 104 -3.73 1.40 -10.02
CA PRO A 104 -4.84 0.68 -10.66
C PRO A 104 -4.64 0.47 -12.17
N PHE A 105 -4.07 1.45 -12.87
CA PHE A 105 -3.74 1.32 -14.28
C PHE A 105 -2.71 0.20 -14.51
N PHE A 106 -1.61 0.22 -13.76
CA PHE A 106 -0.60 -0.84 -13.84
C PHE A 106 -1.15 -2.19 -13.40
N THR A 107 -2.05 -2.23 -12.40
CA THR A 107 -2.70 -3.49 -11.95
C THR A 107 -3.51 -4.11 -13.08
N ALA A 108 -4.27 -3.32 -13.82
CA ALA A 108 -5.02 -3.78 -14.98
C ALA A 108 -4.10 -4.25 -16.11
N LEU A 109 -3.03 -3.48 -16.38
CA LEU A 109 -2.05 -3.81 -17.42
C LEU A 109 -1.32 -5.13 -17.11
N VAL A 110 -0.80 -5.29 -15.88
CA VAL A 110 -0.13 -6.52 -15.43
C VAL A 110 -1.11 -7.70 -15.45
N ASN A 111 -2.36 -7.50 -15.05
CA ASN A 111 -3.38 -8.53 -15.12
C ASN A 111 -3.59 -8.99 -16.57
N HIS A 112 -3.72 -8.05 -17.51
CA HIS A 112 -3.95 -8.35 -18.91
C HIS A 112 -2.76 -9.05 -19.57
N LEU A 113 -1.53 -8.64 -19.26
CA LEU A 113 -0.32 -9.15 -19.92
C LEU A 113 0.19 -10.47 -19.32
N PHE A 114 0.15 -10.61 -18.00
CA PHE A 114 0.87 -11.67 -17.28
C PHE A 114 -0.03 -12.70 -16.60
N MET A 115 -1.33 -12.41 -16.39
CA MET A 115 -2.21 -13.35 -15.69
C MET A 115 -2.95 -14.27 -16.66
N LYS A 116 -3.02 -15.59 -16.33
CA LYS A 116 -3.80 -16.56 -17.09
C LYS A 116 -5.31 -16.29 -17.02
N GLN A 117 -5.80 -15.91 -15.85
CA GLN A 117 -7.20 -15.50 -15.63
C GLN A 117 -7.30 -13.97 -15.73
N ARG A 118 -7.50 -13.46 -16.92
CA ARG A 118 -7.60 -12.03 -17.20
C ARG A 118 -8.93 -11.48 -16.70
N GLU A 119 -8.87 -10.39 -15.95
CA GLU A 119 -10.07 -9.61 -15.65
C GLU A 119 -10.41 -8.74 -16.87
N PRO A 120 -11.70 -8.67 -17.28
CA PRO A 120 -12.07 -7.87 -18.43
C PRO A 120 -11.88 -6.38 -18.16
N ILE A 121 -11.04 -5.73 -18.94
CA ILE A 121 -10.83 -4.28 -18.87
C ILE A 121 -11.78 -3.62 -19.87
N ARG A 122 -12.77 -2.87 -19.36
CA ARG A 122 -13.73 -2.14 -20.18
C ARG A 122 -13.18 -0.75 -20.54
N ARG A 123 -13.62 -0.18 -21.67
CA ARG A 123 -13.28 1.19 -22.07
C ARG A 123 -13.53 2.21 -20.95
N ASN A 124 -14.61 2.05 -20.20
CA ASN A 124 -14.96 2.92 -19.06
C ASN A 124 -13.89 2.93 -17.95
N PHE A 125 -13.08 1.87 -17.82
CA PHE A 125 -11.96 1.85 -16.88
C PHE A 125 -10.91 2.91 -17.24
N PHE A 126 -10.55 3.04 -18.52
CA PHE A 126 -9.57 4.03 -18.97
C PHE A 126 -10.11 5.46 -18.83
N ILE A 127 -11.40 5.68 -19.14
CA ILE A 127 -12.05 6.98 -18.95
C ILE A 127 -12.05 7.35 -17.47
N GLY A 128 -12.49 6.43 -16.60
CA GLY A 128 -12.49 6.62 -15.14
C GLY A 128 -11.10 6.89 -14.60
N PHE A 129 -10.07 6.17 -15.10
CA PHE A 129 -8.68 6.42 -14.74
C PHE A 129 -8.25 7.85 -15.06
N LEU A 130 -8.49 8.33 -16.28
CA LEU A 130 -8.09 9.68 -16.70
C LEU A 130 -8.82 10.75 -15.89
N VAL A 131 -10.13 10.59 -15.65
CA VAL A 131 -10.93 11.51 -14.85
C VAL A 131 -10.46 11.54 -13.40
N SER A 132 -10.26 10.36 -12.79
CA SER A 132 -9.75 10.27 -11.41
C SER A 132 -8.35 10.89 -11.28
N MET A 133 -7.45 10.64 -12.24
CA MET A 133 -6.10 11.24 -12.21
C MET A 133 -6.15 12.76 -12.35
N ALA A 134 -7.03 13.30 -13.21
CA ALA A 134 -7.24 14.75 -13.29
C ALA A 134 -7.74 15.30 -11.95
N GLY A 135 -8.70 14.63 -11.30
CA GLY A 135 -9.20 15.00 -9.97
C GLY A 135 -8.10 14.98 -8.90
N ILE A 136 -7.28 13.92 -8.88
CA ILE A 136 -6.16 13.80 -7.95
C ILE A 136 -5.12 14.91 -8.16
N CYS A 137 -4.81 15.25 -9.42
CA CYS A 137 -3.96 16.41 -9.73
C CYS A 137 -4.54 17.69 -9.16
N LEU A 138 -5.84 17.96 -9.34
CA LEU A 138 -6.50 19.15 -8.78
C LEU A 138 -6.43 19.19 -7.25
N ILE A 139 -6.61 18.04 -6.57
CA ILE A 139 -6.45 17.94 -5.11
C ILE A 139 -5.03 18.34 -4.70
N SER A 140 -4.04 17.89 -5.43
CA SER A 140 -2.63 18.11 -5.10
C SER A 140 -2.18 19.55 -5.34
N PHE A 141 -2.80 20.25 -6.27
CA PHE A 141 -2.59 21.68 -6.51
C PHE A 141 -3.25 22.59 -5.45
N ASN A 142 -3.78 22.04 -4.35
CA ASN A 142 -4.45 22.78 -3.29
C ASN A 142 -3.51 23.74 -2.54
N GLY A 143 -3.01 24.76 -3.23
CA GLY A 143 -2.18 25.83 -2.66
C GLY A 143 -0.70 25.46 -2.41
N THR A 144 -0.26 24.26 -2.75
CA THR A 144 1.13 23.84 -2.68
C THR A 144 1.77 23.79 -4.06
N SER A 145 2.96 24.38 -4.21
CA SER A 145 3.76 24.19 -5.41
C SER A 145 4.15 22.71 -5.52
N LEU A 146 3.82 22.06 -6.63
CA LEU A 146 4.35 20.74 -6.93
C LEU A 146 5.88 20.85 -7.10
N HIS A 147 6.62 20.34 -6.14
CA HIS A 147 8.07 20.22 -6.28
C HIS A 147 8.37 18.97 -7.10
N PHE A 148 8.72 19.18 -8.36
CA PHE A 148 9.16 18.09 -9.22
C PHE A 148 10.50 17.54 -8.72
N SER A 149 10.48 16.26 -8.32
CA SER A 149 11.68 15.52 -7.89
C SER A 149 11.85 14.28 -8.78
N PRO A 150 12.68 14.36 -9.86
CA PRO A 150 12.77 13.26 -10.82
C PRO A 150 13.05 11.90 -10.20
N VAL A 151 13.94 11.87 -9.18
CA VAL A 151 14.30 10.62 -8.47
C VAL A 151 13.12 10.13 -7.61
N GLY A 152 12.53 11.00 -6.80
CA GLY A 152 11.40 10.63 -5.93
C GLY A 152 10.17 10.20 -6.73
N ASP A 153 9.88 10.92 -7.81
CA ASP A 153 8.73 10.64 -8.68
C ASP A 153 8.92 9.33 -9.44
N LEU A 154 10.12 9.05 -9.97
CA LEU A 154 10.45 7.78 -10.62
C LEU A 154 10.33 6.60 -9.65
N LEU A 155 10.85 6.73 -8.43
CA LEU A 155 10.75 5.70 -7.39
C LEU A 155 9.29 5.42 -7.04
N SER A 156 8.44 6.45 -6.98
CA SER A 156 7.00 6.32 -6.71
C SER A 156 6.28 5.58 -7.85
N VAL A 157 6.62 5.88 -9.12
CA VAL A 157 6.09 5.13 -10.28
C VAL A 157 6.52 3.66 -10.23
N LEU A 158 7.80 3.39 -9.95
CA LEU A 158 8.30 2.02 -9.81
C LEU A 158 7.60 1.29 -8.65
N ALA A 159 7.35 1.96 -7.52
CA ALA A 159 6.57 1.40 -6.43
C ALA A 159 5.15 1.01 -6.90
N ALA A 160 4.45 1.87 -7.63
CA ALA A 160 3.13 1.58 -8.18
C ALA A 160 3.13 0.37 -9.13
N VAL A 161 4.16 0.23 -9.97
CA VAL A 161 4.36 -0.94 -10.85
C VAL A 161 4.57 -2.20 -10.03
N VAL A 162 5.44 -2.18 -9.05
CA VAL A 162 5.74 -3.33 -8.17
C VAL A 162 4.50 -3.73 -7.36
N TRP A 163 3.73 -2.76 -6.85
CA TRP A 163 2.45 -3.01 -6.18
C TRP A 163 1.45 -3.71 -7.08
N SER A 164 1.44 -3.39 -8.37
CA SER A 164 0.54 -4.02 -9.34
C SER A 164 0.83 -5.51 -9.52
N PHE A 165 2.11 -5.91 -9.51
CA PHE A 165 2.49 -7.33 -9.48
C PHE A 165 2.02 -8.00 -8.20
N TYR A 166 2.25 -7.37 -7.03
CA TYR A 166 1.76 -7.88 -5.76
C TYR A 166 0.25 -8.14 -5.77
N SER A 167 -0.55 -7.16 -6.20
CA SER A 167 -2.01 -7.29 -6.24
C SER A 167 -2.48 -8.48 -7.08
N ASN A 168 -1.85 -8.69 -8.22
CA ASN A 168 -2.16 -9.82 -9.11
C ASN A 168 -1.69 -11.17 -8.53
N LEU A 169 -0.52 -11.21 -7.86
CA LEU A 169 -0.05 -12.40 -7.15
C LEU A 169 -0.99 -12.75 -5.99
N VAL A 170 -1.47 -11.77 -5.22
CA VAL A 170 -2.47 -11.98 -4.16
C VAL A 170 -3.76 -12.57 -4.73
N LYS A 171 -4.22 -12.09 -5.89
CA LYS A 171 -5.38 -12.69 -6.57
C LYS A 171 -5.14 -14.16 -6.89
N LYS A 172 -3.96 -14.51 -7.42
CA LYS A 172 -3.56 -15.90 -7.67
C LYS A 172 -3.51 -16.71 -6.37
N ILE A 173 -2.90 -16.19 -5.30
CA ILE A 173 -2.84 -16.84 -3.99
C ILE A 173 -4.25 -17.07 -3.43
N SER A 174 -5.15 -16.11 -3.57
CA SER A 174 -6.52 -16.20 -3.08
C SER A 174 -7.34 -17.30 -3.74
N SER A 175 -7.01 -17.68 -5.00
CA SER A 175 -7.68 -18.75 -5.73
C SER A 175 -7.41 -20.15 -5.15
N TRP A 176 -6.40 -20.30 -4.28
CA TRP A 176 -6.11 -21.58 -3.61
C TRP A 176 -7.04 -21.87 -2.43
N GLY A 177 -7.93 -20.93 -2.06
CA GLY A 177 -8.90 -21.10 -0.98
C GLY A 177 -8.34 -21.05 0.44
N TRP A 178 -7.04 -20.77 0.61
CA TRP A 178 -6.39 -20.74 1.91
C TRP A 178 -6.85 -19.56 2.77
N ASN A 179 -6.59 -19.66 4.08
CA ASN A 179 -6.87 -18.58 5.01
C ASN A 179 -5.99 -17.36 4.71
N THR A 180 -6.61 -16.19 4.56
CA THR A 180 -5.93 -14.94 4.18
C THR A 180 -4.88 -14.50 5.21
N ILE A 181 -5.13 -14.71 6.52
CA ILE A 181 -4.16 -14.35 7.57
C ILE A 181 -2.89 -15.19 7.43
N LEU A 182 -3.04 -16.51 7.20
CA LEU A 182 -1.91 -17.42 7.05
C LEU A 182 -1.07 -17.11 5.81
N THR A 183 -1.73 -16.79 4.68
CA THR A 183 -1.03 -16.40 3.45
C THR A 183 -0.33 -15.05 3.60
N THR A 184 -0.99 -14.06 4.20
CA THR A 184 -0.39 -12.75 4.48
C THR A 184 0.82 -12.88 5.41
N ARG A 185 0.72 -13.69 6.46
CA ARG A 185 1.85 -13.98 7.36
C ARG A 185 3.04 -14.59 6.62
N ARG A 186 2.80 -15.53 5.69
CA ARG A 186 3.87 -16.15 4.90
C ARG A 186 4.50 -15.15 3.94
N VAL A 187 3.70 -14.30 3.33
CA VAL A 187 4.15 -13.20 2.47
C VAL A 187 5.03 -12.21 3.26
N PHE A 188 4.62 -11.85 4.49
CA PHE A 188 5.44 -11.00 5.38
C PHE A 188 6.77 -11.63 5.71
N ALA A 189 6.78 -12.93 6.06
CA ALA A 189 8.01 -13.66 6.36
C ALA A 189 8.99 -13.64 5.17
N TYR A 190 8.51 -13.84 3.95
CA TYR A 190 9.33 -13.70 2.75
C TYR A 190 9.79 -12.27 2.50
N GLY A 191 8.91 -11.29 2.69
CA GLY A 191 9.28 -9.88 2.55
C GLY A 191 10.43 -9.49 3.48
N ILE A 192 10.36 -9.89 4.76
CA ILE A 192 11.43 -9.67 5.74
C ILE A 192 12.71 -10.42 5.32
N LEU A 193 12.60 -11.66 4.85
CA LEU A 193 13.75 -12.42 4.36
C LEU A 193 14.48 -11.69 3.22
N PHE A 194 13.72 -11.11 2.28
CA PHE A 194 14.29 -10.35 1.16
C PHE A 194 14.85 -8.99 1.58
N MET A 195 14.51 -8.46 2.76
CA MET A 195 15.14 -7.25 3.30
C MET A 195 16.54 -7.53 3.87
N ILE A 196 16.87 -8.78 4.25
CA ILE A 196 18.16 -9.10 4.88
C ILE A 196 19.36 -8.62 4.08
N PRO A 197 19.45 -8.83 2.76
CA PRO A 197 20.56 -8.28 1.97
C PRO A 197 20.65 -6.75 2.02
N ALA A 198 19.51 -6.05 2.06
CA ALA A 198 19.47 -4.60 2.14
C ALA A 198 20.00 -4.07 3.49
N LEU A 199 19.88 -4.84 4.59
CA LEU A 199 20.45 -4.48 5.90
C LEU A 199 21.99 -4.38 5.88
N GLY A 200 22.65 -5.08 4.95
CA GLY A 200 24.10 -5.04 4.78
C GLY A 200 24.60 -3.90 3.87
N VAL A 201 23.70 -3.28 3.09
CA VAL A 201 24.04 -2.27 2.07
C VAL A 201 23.53 -0.89 2.45
N LEU A 202 22.34 -0.80 3.01
CA LEU A 202 21.70 0.46 3.39
C LEU A 202 21.92 0.77 4.87
N PRO A 203 21.91 2.05 5.27
CA PRO A 203 22.04 2.43 6.68
C PRO A 203 20.95 1.79 7.53
N PHE A 204 21.36 0.97 8.49
CA PHE A 204 20.48 0.32 9.46
C PHE A 204 21.14 0.30 10.84
N ARG A 205 20.42 0.76 11.86
CA ARG A 205 20.87 0.74 13.26
C ARG A 205 19.77 0.16 14.15
N LEU A 206 20.08 -0.88 14.88
CA LEU A 206 19.18 -1.43 15.90
C LEU A 206 19.35 -0.63 17.21
N ASP A 207 18.79 0.57 17.23
CA ASP A 207 18.80 1.44 18.38
C ASP A 207 17.40 1.47 19.00
N LEU A 208 17.23 0.71 20.08
CA LEU A 208 15.95 0.58 20.77
C LEU A 208 15.63 1.77 21.67
N GLU A 209 16.61 2.61 22.05
CA GLU A 209 16.37 3.80 22.84
C GLU A 209 15.44 4.78 22.13
N ARG A 210 15.50 4.82 20.79
CA ARG A 210 14.57 5.63 19.98
C ARG A 210 13.10 5.23 20.17
N LEU A 211 12.82 4.00 20.57
CA LEU A 211 11.46 3.53 20.86
C LEU A 211 10.92 4.10 22.19
N CYS A 212 11.75 4.70 23.03
CA CYS A 212 11.30 5.42 24.22
C CYS A 212 10.58 6.74 23.88
N ASN A 213 10.74 7.26 22.65
CA ASN A 213 9.97 8.39 22.17
C ASN A 213 8.54 7.96 21.84
N PRO A 214 7.51 8.46 22.56
CA PRO A 214 6.14 8.02 22.41
C PRO A 214 5.55 8.34 21.02
N VAL A 215 6.02 9.41 20.37
CA VAL A 215 5.57 9.78 19.01
C VAL A 215 6.07 8.75 18.00
N TRP A 216 7.34 8.38 18.06
CA TRP A 216 7.90 7.38 17.15
C TRP A 216 7.33 5.98 17.42
N LEU A 217 7.23 5.60 18.69
CA LEU A 217 6.62 4.31 19.06
C LEU A 217 5.16 4.22 18.59
N GLY A 218 4.36 5.26 18.84
CA GLY A 218 2.97 5.30 18.41
C GLY A 218 2.81 5.17 16.88
N ASN A 219 3.66 5.89 16.11
CA ASN A 219 3.66 5.77 14.65
C ASN A 219 4.13 4.38 14.16
N LEU A 220 5.14 3.77 14.81
CA LEU A 220 5.58 2.41 14.47
C LEU A 220 4.51 1.36 14.78
N LEU A 221 3.83 1.46 15.92
CA LEU A 221 2.71 0.57 16.26
C LEU A 221 1.56 0.74 15.27
N PHE A 222 1.19 1.98 14.94
CA PHE A 222 0.18 2.27 13.93
C PHE A 222 0.54 1.66 12.57
N LEU A 223 1.78 1.88 12.09
CA LEU A 223 2.23 1.32 10.81
C LEU A 223 2.34 -0.21 10.86
N GLY A 224 2.84 -0.79 11.95
CA GLY A 224 3.05 -2.23 12.06
C GLY A 224 1.75 -3.02 12.24
N LEU A 225 0.92 -2.63 13.20
CA LEU A 225 -0.30 -3.36 13.54
C LEU A 225 -1.48 -2.94 12.65
N GLY A 226 -1.74 -1.65 12.56
CA GLY A 226 -2.85 -1.10 11.78
C GLY A 226 -2.61 -1.20 10.27
N ALA A 227 -1.69 -0.40 9.77
CA ALA A 227 -1.47 -0.22 8.34
C ALA A 227 -0.80 -1.43 7.66
N SER A 228 0.01 -2.21 8.37
CA SER A 228 0.59 -3.43 7.82
C SER A 228 -0.29 -4.65 8.14
N ALA A 229 -0.34 -5.15 9.37
CA ALA A 229 -0.99 -6.43 9.64
C ALA A 229 -2.49 -6.42 9.29
N ILE A 230 -3.26 -5.52 9.87
CA ILE A 230 -4.72 -5.48 9.67
C ILE A 230 -5.04 -5.09 8.23
N CYS A 231 -4.43 -4.02 7.70
CA CYS A 231 -4.74 -3.54 6.35
C CYS A 231 -4.33 -4.52 5.24
N PHE A 232 -3.23 -5.25 5.38
CA PHE A 232 -2.90 -6.29 4.40
C PHE A 232 -3.86 -7.46 4.43
N VAL A 233 -4.35 -7.87 5.60
CA VAL A 233 -5.38 -8.92 5.69
C VAL A 233 -6.69 -8.45 5.08
N THR A 234 -7.14 -7.23 5.37
CA THR A 234 -8.39 -6.67 4.83
C THR A 234 -8.27 -6.41 3.33
N TRP A 235 -7.15 -5.87 2.85
CA TRP A 235 -6.88 -5.68 1.43
C TRP A 235 -6.84 -7.00 0.66
N ASN A 236 -6.09 -7.98 1.16
CA ASN A 236 -6.01 -9.30 0.54
C ASN A 236 -7.37 -10.01 0.56
N GLY A 237 -8.16 -9.78 1.60
CA GLY A 237 -9.56 -10.21 1.67
C GLY A 237 -10.43 -9.53 0.61
N ALA A 238 -10.28 -8.23 0.40
CA ALA A 238 -10.98 -7.50 -0.66
C ALA A 238 -10.59 -8.02 -2.06
N VAL A 239 -9.29 -8.21 -2.32
CA VAL A 239 -8.79 -8.80 -3.59
C VAL A 239 -9.36 -10.20 -3.82
N LYS A 240 -9.48 -11.01 -2.77
CA LYS A 240 -10.12 -12.34 -2.85
C LYS A 240 -11.58 -12.25 -3.29
N LEU A 241 -12.32 -11.25 -2.81
CA LEU A 241 -13.75 -11.11 -3.04
C LEU A 241 -14.09 -10.35 -4.34
N LEU A 242 -13.32 -9.32 -4.67
CA LEU A 242 -13.61 -8.40 -5.80
C LEU A 242 -12.72 -8.63 -7.03
N GLY A 243 -11.53 -9.20 -6.85
CA GLY A 243 -10.47 -9.23 -7.85
C GLY A 243 -9.46 -8.10 -7.67
N ALA A 244 -8.29 -8.22 -8.32
CA ALA A 244 -7.20 -7.27 -8.15
C ALA A 244 -7.51 -5.90 -8.78
N VAL A 245 -8.07 -5.89 -9.99
CA VAL A 245 -8.38 -4.65 -10.73
C VAL A 245 -9.46 -3.84 -10.04
N LYS A 246 -10.59 -4.47 -9.66
CA LYS A 246 -11.67 -3.76 -8.96
C LYS A 246 -11.25 -3.24 -7.60
N THR A 247 -10.44 -4.01 -6.85
CA THR A 247 -9.95 -3.58 -5.53
C THR A 247 -8.99 -2.41 -5.67
N SER A 248 -8.10 -2.40 -6.67
CA SER A 248 -7.12 -1.34 -6.84
C SER A 248 -7.74 0.05 -7.09
N VAL A 249 -8.92 0.12 -7.68
CA VAL A 249 -9.65 1.38 -7.92
C VAL A 249 -9.91 2.15 -6.61
N PHE A 250 -10.08 1.45 -5.48
CA PHE A 250 -10.27 2.10 -4.18
C PHE A 250 -9.08 2.97 -3.75
N ILE A 251 -7.88 2.74 -4.30
CA ILE A 251 -6.68 3.55 -4.01
C ILE A 251 -6.92 5.03 -4.37
N TYR A 252 -7.78 5.34 -5.34
CA TYR A 252 -8.15 6.72 -5.69
C TYR A 252 -8.81 7.49 -4.54
N LEU A 253 -9.36 6.80 -3.55
CA LEU A 253 -9.91 7.44 -2.35
C LEU A 253 -8.83 7.94 -1.37
N ALA A 254 -7.58 7.45 -1.47
CA ALA A 254 -6.54 7.83 -0.52
C ALA A 254 -6.26 9.34 -0.48
N PRO A 255 -6.11 10.07 -1.60
CA PRO A 255 -5.94 11.52 -1.58
C PRO A 255 -7.14 12.26 -1.00
N VAL A 256 -8.37 11.76 -1.27
CA VAL A 256 -9.60 12.34 -0.72
C VAL A 256 -9.61 12.24 0.81
N VAL A 257 -9.27 11.05 1.33
CA VAL A 257 -9.15 10.81 2.78
C VAL A 257 -8.09 11.73 3.38
N THR A 258 -6.95 11.89 2.70
CA THR A 258 -5.86 12.77 3.15
C THR A 258 -6.34 14.22 3.28
N VAL A 259 -7.03 14.76 2.27
CA VAL A 259 -7.57 16.15 2.30
C VAL A 259 -8.56 16.33 3.46
N ILE A 260 -9.49 15.40 3.63
CA ILE A 260 -10.49 15.46 4.72
C ILE A 260 -9.78 15.46 6.08
N LEU A 261 -8.81 14.57 6.28
CA LEU A 261 -8.08 14.47 7.54
C LEU A 261 -7.18 15.69 7.80
N SER A 262 -6.54 16.25 6.77
CA SER A 262 -5.77 17.48 6.90
C SER A 262 -6.66 18.66 7.33
N ALA A 263 -7.86 18.77 6.77
CA ALA A 263 -8.81 19.80 7.18
C ALA A 263 -9.29 19.62 8.63
N LEU A 264 -9.61 18.39 9.03
CA LEU A 264 -10.15 18.10 10.37
C LEU A 264 -9.08 18.16 11.47
N ILE A 265 -7.87 17.70 11.20
CA ILE A 265 -6.81 17.53 12.21
C ILE A 265 -5.85 18.71 12.21
N LEU A 266 -5.45 19.19 11.02
CA LEU A 266 -4.49 20.28 10.86
C LEU A 266 -5.16 21.63 10.64
N HIS A 267 -6.52 21.67 10.62
CA HIS A 267 -7.32 22.87 10.34
C HIS A 267 -6.94 23.58 9.04
N GLU A 268 -6.47 22.82 8.04
CA GLU A 268 -6.15 23.34 6.72
C GLU A 268 -7.41 23.73 5.97
N THR A 269 -7.35 24.84 5.23
CA THR A 269 -8.48 25.30 4.42
C THR A 269 -8.62 24.44 3.17
N ILE A 270 -9.82 23.88 2.96
CA ILE A 270 -10.13 23.16 1.71
C ILE A 270 -10.44 24.19 0.64
N THR A 271 -9.62 24.27 -0.41
CA THR A 271 -9.87 25.19 -1.52
C THR A 271 -10.99 24.66 -2.44
N PRO A 272 -11.67 25.54 -3.20
CA PRO A 272 -12.63 25.11 -4.22
C PRO A 272 -12.03 24.14 -5.24
N LEU A 273 -10.74 24.26 -5.52
CA LEU A 273 -10.01 23.36 -6.42
C LEU A 273 -9.91 21.93 -5.85
N ALA A 274 -9.65 21.81 -4.55
CA ALA A 274 -9.62 20.51 -3.87
C ALA A 274 -11.02 19.87 -3.81
N VAL A 275 -12.08 20.67 -3.64
CA VAL A 275 -13.46 20.17 -3.71
C VAL A 275 -13.78 19.65 -5.11
N ALA A 276 -13.47 20.43 -6.16
CA ALA A 276 -13.68 20.00 -7.55
C ALA A 276 -12.87 18.73 -7.88
N GLY A 277 -11.60 18.65 -7.43
CA GLY A 277 -10.76 17.48 -7.58
C GLY A 277 -11.32 16.24 -6.86
N THR A 278 -11.85 16.42 -5.65
CA THR A 278 -12.52 15.34 -4.89
C THR A 278 -13.74 14.79 -5.64
N LEU A 279 -14.59 15.67 -6.16
CA LEU A 279 -15.77 15.27 -6.93
C LEU A 279 -15.40 14.52 -8.23
N LEU A 280 -14.32 14.93 -8.90
CA LEU A 280 -13.82 14.25 -10.10
C LEU A 280 -13.19 12.88 -9.78
N THR A 281 -12.63 12.71 -8.59
CA THR A 281 -11.95 11.47 -8.18
C THR A 281 -12.96 10.39 -7.76
N LEU A 282 -14.09 10.78 -7.21
CA LEU A 282 -15.20 9.90 -6.77
C LEU A 282 -16.11 9.48 -7.93
#